data_856335dc7f3879462983bf570cfbf8db
#
_entry.id   856335dc7f3879462983bf570cfbf8db
#
_cell.length_a   1.000
_cell.length_b   1.000
_cell.length_c   1.000
_cell.angle_alpha   90.00
_cell.angle_beta   90.00
_cell.angle_gamma   90.00
#
_symmetry.space_group_name_H-M   'P 1'
#
loop_
_entity.id
_entity.type
_entity.pdbx_description
1 polymer ?
#
loop_
_entity_poly.entity_id
_entity_poly.type
_entity_poly.pdbx_seq_one_letter_code
_entity_poly.pdbx_strand_id
1 'polypeptide(L)'
;MKKNIVFLDSSTFPSNILFPKLSFNHTWKNYKFTKKAKVKERINKANIVVTNKIELNKSNLKSAKDLELIAITATGTNIIDLDYCKAHNISVCNLRNYASVSVAEHVLTLMLTLSKNIKGLERDINKKIWQKRKVFALLSREINDLNGKTLGIIGKGSIGIKVGKLAKAFGMKVKFFSVRKYRGIEFKKFVSSLDYISIHCPLNRNTENLITIKELKLMKHNLILINTARGGIVNEVDLTKALKRKIIAGAGIDVTTTEPPNPSHAYYSILNKSNFIWTPHTAWASQETLQGAINQLIENIN
;
A
#
# COMPACT_ATOMS: atom_id res chain seq x y z
N MET A 1 -1.60 17.80 -34.90
CA MET A 1 -0.41 16.91 -35.03
C MET A 1 -0.68 15.56 -34.34
N LYS A 2 -0.02 14.47 -34.79
CA LYS A 2 -0.11 13.16 -34.16
C LYS A 2 0.80 13.11 -32.94
N LYS A 3 0.29 12.76 -31.75
CA LYS A 3 1.06 12.69 -30.51
C LYS A 3 1.66 11.30 -30.30
N ASN A 4 2.91 11.25 -29.84
CA ASN A 4 3.59 10.01 -29.50
C ASN A 4 3.50 9.75 -27.99
N ILE A 5 2.83 8.67 -27.59
CA ILE A 5 2.64 8.26 -26.21
C ILE A 5 3.51 7.04 -25.92
N VAL A 6 4.21 7.08 -24.81
CA VAL A 6 5.08 5.99 -24.34
C VAL A 6 4.71 5.59 -22.91
N PHE A 7 4.30 4.34 -22.72
CA PHE A 7 4.09 3.76 -21.40
C PHE A 7 5.32 2.92 -21.00
N LEU A 8 6.01 3.35 -19.95
CA LEU A 8 7.33 2.81 -19.60
C LEU A 8 7.31 1.48 -18.83
N ASP A 9 6.22 1.18 -18.13
CA ASP A 9 6.09 0.03 -17.22
C ASP A 9 4.66 -0.55 -17.21
N SER A 10 4.13 -0.84 -18.39
CA SER A 10 2.75 -1.29 -18.60
C SER A 10 2.41 -2.64 -17.93
N SER A 11 3.42 -3.46 -17.54
CA SER A 11 3.20 -4.70 -16.78
C SER A 11 2.65 -4.50 -15.37
N THR A 12 2.57 -3.25 -14.89
CA THR A 12 1.86 -2.92 -13.66
C THR A 12 0.34 -3.09 -13.76
N PHE A 13 -0.17 -3.20 -14.99
CA PHE A 13 -1.57 -3.53 -15.28
C PHE A 13 -1.68 -4.89 -15.97
N PRO A 14 -2.57 -5.77 -15.50
CA PRO A 14 -2.86 -7.03 -16.17
C PRO A 14 -3.44 -6.81 -17.58
N SER A 15 -3.30 -7.80 -18.46
CA SER A 15 -3.71 -7.70 -19.87
C SER A 15 -5.24 -7.63 -20.10
N ASN A 16 -6.03 -7.97 -19.10
CA ASN A 16 -7.49 -7.88 -19.14
C ASN A 16 -8.04 -6.49 -18.81
N ILE A 17 -7.19 -5.52 -18.45
CA ILE A 17 -7.61 -4.14 -18.25
C ILE A 17 -7.73 -3.42 -19.58
N LEU A 18 -8.90 -2.84 -19.82
CA LEU A 18 -9.22 -2.16 -21.08
C LEU A 18 -8.73 -0.70 -21.05
N PHE A 19 -8.01 -0.31 -22.12
CA PHE A 19 -7.61 1.07 -22.33
C PHE A 19 -8.63 1.77 -23.24
N PRO A 20 -9.42 2.74 -22.73
CA PRO A 20 -10.32 3.53 -23.58
C PRO A 20 -9.55 4.28 -24.67
N LYS A 21 -10.23 4.61 -25.77
CA LYS A 21 -9.63 5.40 -26.85
C LYS A 21 -9.42 6.85 -26.40
N LEU A 22 -8.30 7.43 -26.80
CA LEU A 22 -8.07 8.88 -26.65
C LEU A 22 -8.83 9.66 -27.73
N SER A 23 -9.16 10.92 -27.43
CA SER A 23 -9.95 11.80 -28.31
C SER A 23 -9.15 12.40 -29.48
N PHE A 24 -7.83 12.20 -29.51
CA PHE A 24 -6.94 12.79 -30.52
C PHE A 24 -6.09 11.74 -31.25
N ASN A 25 -5.53 12.11 -32.41
CA ASN A 25 -4.69 11.22 -33.21
C ASN A 25 -3.32 11.00 -32.53
N HIS A 26 -2.96 9.74 -32.28
CA HIS A 26 -1.75 9.35 -31.54
C HIS A 26 -1.15 8.03 -32.01
N THR A 27 0.10 7.81 -31.58
CA THR A 27 0.71 6.48 -31.46
C THR A 27 0.81 6.12 -29.99
N TRP A 28 0.62 4.84 -29.64
CA TRP A 28 0.78 4.37 -28.27
C TRP A 28 1.76 3.20 -28.25
N LYS A 29 2.89 3.37 -27.54
CA LYS A 29 3.92 2.34 -27.41
C LYS A 29 4.04 1.86 -25.97
N ASN A 30 3.77 0.59 -25.73
CA ASN A 30 3.89 -0.06 -24.42
C ASN A 30 5.24 -0.73 -24.25
N TYR A 31 5.89 -0.48 -23.11
CA TYR A 31 7.01 -1.26 -22.62
C TYR A 31 6.59 -1.95 -21.32
N LYS A 32 6.65 -3.29 -21.29
CA LYS A 32 6.33 -4.07 -20.09
C LYS A 32 7.13 -3.60 -18.87
N PHE A 33 8.42 -3.33 -19.10
CA PHE A 33 9.35 -2.81 -18.10
C PHE A 33 10.44 -1.97 -18.78
N THR A 34 10.92 -0.92 -18.10
CA THR A 34 12.00 -0.06 -18.59
C THR A 34 13.17 -0.04 -17.60
N LYS A 35 14.34 -0.58 -18.03
CA LYS A 35 15.58 -0.43 -17.25
C LYS A 35 16.04 1.03 -17.23
N LYS A 36 16.61 1.48 -16.11
CA LYS A 36 17.08 2.88 -15.93
C LYS A 36 17.93 3.41 -17.11
N ALA A 37 18.83 2.60 -17.61
CA ALA A 37 19.70 2.96 -18.75
C ALA A 37 18.93 3.18 -20.08
N LYS A 38 17.71 2.64 -20.21
CA LYS A 38 16.89 2.74 -21.43
C LYS A 38 15.84 3.85 -21.39
N VAL A 39 15.70 4.56 -20.27
CA VAL A 39 14.66 5.58 -20.11
C VAL A 39 14.85 6.69 -21.14
N LYS A 40 16.06 7.27 -21.27
CA LYS A 40 16.37 8.34 -22.23
C LYS A 40 16.00 7.97 -23.66
N GLU A 41 16.40 6.79 -24.11
CA GLU A 41 16.14 6.29 -25.47
C GLU A 41 14.64 6.18 -25.73
N ARG A 42 13.88 5.71 -24.74
CA ARG A 42 12.45 5.43 -24.91
C ARG A 42 11.58 6.70 -24.92
N ILE A 43 12.00 7.76 -24.21
CA ILE A 43 11.20 8.98 -24.09
C ILE A 43 11.62 10.09 -25.06
N ASN A 44 12.74 9.96 -25.79
CA ASN A 44 13.35 11.06 -26.58
C ASN A 44 12.43 11.68 -27.63
N LYS A 45 11.48 10.92 -28.18
CA LYS A 45 10.48 11.35 -29.18
C LYS A 45 9.04 11.34 -28.62
N ALA A 46 8.87 11.24 -27.31
CA ALA A 46 7.56 11.20 -26.70
C ALA A 46 7.00 12.60 -26.47
N ASN A 47 5.74 12.81 -26.81
CA ASN A 47 4.96 13.98 -26.38
C ASN A 47 4.34 13.72 -25.01
N ILE A 48 3.95 12.46 -24.75
CA ILE A 48 3.32 12.04 -23.49
C ILE A 48 4.04 10.81 -22.97
N VAL A 49 4.45 10.84 -21.71
CA VAL A 49 5.04 9.68 -21.01
C VAL A 49 4.10 9.22 -19.92
N VAL A 50 3.74 7.95 -19.96
CA VAL A 50 2.97 7.26 -18.91
C VAL A 50 3.91 6.39 -18.09
N THR A 51 3.83 6.45 -16.77
CA THR A 51 4.64 5.62 -15.87
C THR A 51 3.94 5.36 -14.54
N ASN A 52 4.25 4.23 -13.91
CA ASN A 52 3.84 3.93 -12.54
C ASN A 52 5.03 4.08 -11.56
N LYS A 53 6.19 3.51 -11.89
CA LYS A 53 7.34 3.41 -10.98
C LYS A 53 8.68 3.82 -11.59
N ILE A 54 8.73 4.12 -12.88
CA ILE A 54 9.99 4.52 -13.52
C ILE A 54 10.31 5.97 -13.20
N GLU A 55 11.46 6.18 -12.61
CA GLU A 55 11.96 7.51 -12.22
C GLU A 55 12.24 8.38 -13.42
N LEU A 56 11.65 9.58 -13.44
CA LEU A 56 11.88 10.62 -14.41
C LEU A 56 12.50 11.85 -13.73
N ASN A 57 13.79 12.02 -13.93
CA ASN A 57 14.59 13.08 -13.33
C ASN A 57 15.27 13.94 -14.42
N LYS A 58 15.87 15.05 -14.00
CA LYS A 58 16.59 15.98 -14.89
C LYS A 58 17.53 15.27 -15.87
N SER A 59 18.21 14.18 -15.45
CA SER A 59 19.21 13.51 -16.31
C SER A 59 18.58 12.82 -17.52
N ASN A 60 17.39 12.23 -17.37
CA ASN A 60 16.69 11.54 -18.45
C ASN A 60 15.70 12.45 -19.20
N LEU A 61 15.04 13.38 -18.51
CA LEU A 61 14.09 14.32 -19.12
C LEU A 61 14.72 15.27 -20.13
N LYS A 62 15.99 15.64 -19.97
CA LYS A 62 16.73 16.50 -20.93
C LYS A 62 16.72 15.98 -22.37
N SER A 63 16.54 14.69 -22.60
CA SER A 63 16.51 14.08 -23.92
C SER A 63 15.14 14.16 -24.60
N ALA A 64 14.08 14.42 -23.86
CA ALA A 64 12.70 14.45 -24.36
C ALA A 64 12.26 15.89 -24.66
N LYS A 65 12.74 16.43 -25.79
CA LYS A 65 12.53 17.85 -26.16
C LYS A 65 11.06 18.18 -26.48
N ASP A 66 10.31 17.20 -26.98
CA ASP A 66 8.92 17.37 -27.39
C ASP A 66 7.92 16.90 -26.29
N LEU A 67 8.42 16.66 -25.07
CA LEU A 67 7.60 16.15 -23.96
C LEU A 67 6.73 17.26 -23.37
N GLU A 68 5.42 17.07 -23.41
CA GLU A 68 4.41 18.01 -22.95
C GLU A 68 3.74 17.54 -21.65
N LEU A 69 3.57 16.21 -21.48
CA LEU A 69 2.84 15.64 -20.36
C LEU A 69 3.51 14.38 -19.81
N ILE A 70 3.58 14.30 -18.50
CA ILE A 70 3.87 13.06 -17.75
C ILE A 70 2.61 12.65 -16.99
N ALA A 71 2.06 11.49 -17.32
CA ALA A 71 0.89 10.92 -16.66
C ALA A 71 1.29 9.73 -15.77
N ILE A 72 1.11 9.89 -14.45
CA ILE A 72 1.51 8.90 -13.45
C ILE A 72 0.31 8.03 -13.11
N THR A 73 0.44 6.72 -13.27
CA THR A 73 -0.60 5.74 -12.92
C THR A 73 -0.61 5.38 -11.42
N ALA A 74 -0.27 6.33 -10.57
CA ALA A 74 -0.27 6.21 -9.11
C ALA A 74 -0.60 7.55 -8.46
N THR A 75 -0.87 7.55 -7.15
CA THR A 75 -1.09 8.79 -6.38
C THR A 75 0.21 9.53 -6.06
N GLY A 76 1.31 8.78 -5.80
CA GLY A 76 2.60 9.37 -5.45
C GLY A 76 3.33 9.93 -6.66
N THR A 77 3.91 11.13 -6.52
CA THR A 77 4.68 11.83 -7.56
C THR A 77 6.19 11.87 -7.29
N ASN A 78 6.65 11.19 -6.24
CA ASN A 78 8.04 11.20 -5.75
C ASN A 78 9.07 10.63 -6.74
N ILE A 79 8.62 9.97 -7.80
CA ILE A 79 9.45 9.47 -8.90
C ILE A 79 9.71 10.51 -10.00
N ILE A 80 9.11 11.70 -9.91
CA ILE A 80 9.21 12.75 -10.92
C ILE A 80 9.94 13.96 -10.35
N ASP A 81 10.88 14.50 -11.09
CA ASP A 81 11.51 15.78 -10.83
C ASP A 81 10.54 16.92 -11.21
N LEU A 82 9.67 17.26 -10.26
CA LEU A 82 8.61 18.28 -10.47
C LEU A 82 9.18 19.67 -10.75
N ASP A 83 10.32 20.01 -10.14
CA ASP A 83 10.97 21.31 -10.34
C ASP A 83 11.49 21.44 -11.77
N TYR A 84 12.12 20.38 -12.28
CA TYR A 84 12.55 20.31 -13.67
C TYR A 84 11.35 20.41 -14.62
N CYS A 85 10.29 19.66 -14.38
CA CYS A 85 9.07 19.70 -15.22
C CYS A 85 8.48 21.11 -15.28
N LYS A 86 8.33 21.77 -14.13
CA LYS A 86 7.81 23.14 -14.04
C LYS A 86 8.68 24.13 -14.81
N ALA A 87 10.01 24.04 -14.69
CA ALA A 87 10.95 24.92 -15.40
C ALA A 87 10.96 24.74 -16.93
N HIS A 88 10.45 23.61 -17.43
CA HIS A 88 10.44 23.28 -18.87
C HIS A 88 9.02 23.16 -19.44
N ASN A 89 8.00 23.66 -18.75
CA ASN A 89 6.58 23.63 -19.15
C ASN A 89 6.04 22.21 -19.43
N ILE A 90 6.56 21.20 -18.72
CA ILE A 90 6.06 19.82 -18.80
C ILE A 90 4.97 19.65 -17.75
N SER A 91 3.74 19.41 -18.19
CA SER A 91 2.62 19.13 -17.31
C SER A 91 2.79 17.78 -16.62
N VAL A 92 2.38 17.66 -15.35
CA VAL A 92 2.41 16.39 -14.61
C VAL A 92 1.05 16.14 -13.99
N CYS A 93 0.44 15.02 -14.34
CA CYS A 93 -0.80 14.55 -13.72
C CYS A 93 -0.62 13.20 -13.04
N ASN A 94 -1.43 12.93 -12.03
CA ASN A 94 -1.43 11.70 -11.26
C ASN A 94 -2.86 11.22 -10.98
N LEU A 95 -3.00 9.98 -10.49
CA LEU A 95 -4.28 9.44 -10.08
C LEU A 95 -4.63 9.85 -8.65
N ARG A 96 -5.90 10.21 -8.43
CA ARG A 96 -6.39 10.64 -7.12
C ARG A 96 -7.59 9.80 -6.68
N ASN A 97 -7.61 9.42 -5.41
CA ASN A 97 -8.73 8.75 -4.74
C ASN A 97 -9.23 7.43 -5.38
N TYR A 98 -8.55 6.89 -6.38
CA TYR A 98 -8.98 5.71 -7.15
C TYR A 98 -8.97 4.41 -6.33
N ALA A 99 -8.04 4.25 -5.38
CA ALA A 99 -7.81 3.02 -4.65
C ALA A 99 -8.43 2.97 -3.24
N SER A 100 -9.24 3.97 -2.86
CA SER A 100 -9.72 4.09 -1.47
C SER A 100 -10.65 2.94 -1.04
N VAL A 101 -11.41 2.37 -1.94
CA VAL A 101 -12.29 1.22 -1.67
C VAL A 101 -11.46 -0.03 -1.52
N SER A 102 -10.67 -0.39 -2.54
CA SER A 102 -9.84 -1.59 -2.55
C SER A 102 -8.91 -1.67 -1.34
N VAL A 103 -8.19 -0.58 -1.02
CA VAL A 103 -7.29 -0.55 0.14
C VAL A 103 -8.07 -0.70 1.45
N ALA A 104 -9.24 -0.07 1.58
CA ALA A 104 -10.03 -0.20 2.81
C ALA A 104 -10.56 -1.62 3.01
N GLU A 105 -11.02 -2.28 1.96
CA GLU A 105 -11.45 -3.68 1.99
C GLU A 105 -10.28 -4.62 2.30
N HIS A 106 -9.10 -4.37 1.71
CA HIS A 106 -7.89 -5.14 2.02
C HIS A 106 -7.47 -5.00 3.50
N VAL A 107 -7.56 -3.80 4.07
CA VAL A 107 -7.33 -3.57 5.51
C VAL A 107 -8.27 -4.41 6.36
N LEU A 108 -9.58 -4.39 6.07
CA LEU A 108 -10.56 -5.20 6.80
C LEU A 108 -10.32 -6.70 6.60
N THR A 109 -9.93 -7.12 5.40
CA THR A 109 -9.55 -8.51 5.13
C THR A 109 -8.39 -8.95 6.01
N LEU A 110 -7.32 -8.15 6.10
CA LEU A 110 -6.18 -8.43 6.98
C LEU A 110 -6.59 -8.48 8.44
N MET A 111 -7.41 -7.52 8.90
CA MET A 111 -7.93 -7.50 10.26
C MET A 111 -8.76 -8.74 10.58
N LEU A 112 -9.72 -9.09 9.74
CA LEU A 112 -10.59 -10.26 9.92
C LEU A 112 -9.80 -11.57 9.87
N THR A 113 -8.89 -11.72 8.91
CA THR A 113 -8.05 -12.93 8.77
C THR A 113 -7.20 -13.18 10.02
N LEU A 114 -6.62 -12.11 10.57
CA LEU A 114 -5.84 -12.19 11.82
C LEU A 114 -6.72 -12.43 13.03
N SER A 115 -7.85 -11.73 13.18
CA SER A 115 -8.77 -11.85 14.31
C SER A 115 -9.44 -13.23 14.38
N LYS A 116 -9.81 -13.78 13.21
CA LYS A 116 -10.41 -15.11 13.10
C LYS A 116 -9.36 -16.24 13.02
N ASN A 117 -8.07 -15.89 13.04
CA ASN A 117 -6.94 -16.83 12.98
C ASN A 117 -7.03 -17.80 11.77
N ILE A 118 -7.53 -17.30 10.63
CA ILE A 118 -7.83 -18.15 9.44
C ILE A 118 -6.58 -18.91 9.00
N LYS A 119 -5.43 -18.23 8.86
CA LYS A 119 -4.14 -18.86 8.48
C LYS A 119 -3.72 -19.98 9.46
N GLY A 120 -4.05 -19.82 10.74
CA GLY A 120 -3.74 -20.82 11.74
C GLY A 120 -4.68 -22.03 11.67
N LEU A 121 -5.97 -21.80 11.48
CA LEU A 121 -6.98 -22.86 11.32
C LEU A 121 -6.73 -23.66 10.04
N GLU A 122 -6.42 -23.00 8.91
CA GLU A 122 -6.04 -23.67 7.67
C GLU A 122 -4.84 -24.61 7.88
N ARG A 123 -3.80 -24.13 8.59
CA ARG A 123 -2.65 -24.97 8.94
C ARG A 123 -3.04 -26.18 9.76
N ASP A 124 -3.95 -26.03 10.73
CA ASP A 124 -4.41 -27.12 11.58
C ASP A 124 -5.20 -28.16 10.78
N ILE A 125 -6.01 -27.72 9.80
CA ILE A 125 -6.70 -28.62 8.86
C ILE A 125 -5.68 -29.37 7.99
N ASN A 126 -4.70 -28.67 7.40
CA ASN A 126 -3.66 -29.29 6.56
C ASN A 126 -2.82 -30.33 7.32
N LYS A 127 -2.65 -30.15 8.64
CA LYS A 127 -1.98 -31.12 9.54
C LYS A 127 -2.91 -32.20 10.06
N LYS A 128 -4.17 -32.23 9.65
CA LYS A 128 -5.21 -33.19 10.08
C LYS A 128 -5.42 -33.19 11.61
N ILE A 129 -5.21 -32.04 12.26
CA ILE A 129 -5.34 -31.93 13.74
C ILE A 129 -6.80 -32.12 14.14
N TRP A 130 -7.74 -31.57 13.38
CA TRP A 130 -9.16 -31.70 13.67
C TRP A 130 -9.61 -33.17 13.63
N GLN A 131 -9.23 -33.92 12.57
CA GLN A 131 -9.54 -35.35 12.45
C GLN A 131 -8.96 -36.18 13.61
N LYS A 132 -7.70 -35.86 13.99
CA LYS A 132 -7.03 -36.57 15.10
C LYS A 132 -7.71 -36.35 16.44
N ARG A 133 -8.27 -35.16 16.68
CA ARG A 133 -8.95 -34.82 17.94
C ARG A 133 -10.40 -35.35 18.04
N LYS A 134 -11.01 -35.73 16.94
CA LYS A 134 -12.39 -36.29 16.88
C LYS A 134 -13.42 -35.41 17.58
N VAL A 135 -13.31 -34.09 17.53
CA VAL A 135 -14.21 -33.12 18.16
C VAL A 135 -15.10 -32.44 17.11
N PHE A 136 -16.30 -32.01 17.51
CA PHE A 136 -17.22 -31.28 16.62
C PHE A 136 -16.59 -29.98 16.08
N ALA A 137 -15.97 -29.19 16.95
CA ALA A 137 -15.30 -27.96 16.61
C ALA A 137 -13.89 -27.91 17.19
N LEU A 138 -12.90 -27.50 16.37
CA LEU A 138 -11.51 -27.40 16.80
C LEU A 138 -11.26 -26.01 17.41
N LEU A 139 -11.40 -25.88 18.72
CA LEU A 139 -11.19 -24.64 19.48
C LEU A 139 -9.73 -24.51 19.98
N SER A 140 -8.76 -24.81 19.10
CA SER A 140 -7.33 -24.81 19.45
C SER A 140 -6.68 -23.41 19.31
N ARG A 141 -7.42 -22.45 18.80
CA ARG A 141 -6.93 -21.09 18.54
C ARG A 141 -7.91 -20.05 19.05
N GLU A 142 -7.37 -18.97 19.55
CA GLU A 142 -8.17 -17.81 19.93
C GLU A 142 -8.77 -17.16 18.69
N ILE A 143 -10.07 -16.90 18.72
CA ILE A 143 -10.86 -16.25 17.66
C ILE A 143 -11.54 -15.06 18.30
N ASN A 144 -11.33 -13.87 17.73
CA ASN A 144 -11.85 -12.62 18.26
C ASN A 144 -12.82 -11.94 17.29
N ASP A 145 -13.78 -11.19 17.83
CA ASP A 145 -14.64 -10.31 17.06
C ASP A 145 -14.05 -8.90 16.97
N LEU A 146 -14.42 -8.18 15.90
CA LEU A 146 -14.10 -6.76 15.76
C LEU A 146 -15.06 -5.87 16.57
N ASN A 147 -16.28 -6.34 16.79
CA ASN A 147 -17.32 -5.62 17.51
C ASN A 147 -16.84 -5.20 18.91
N GLY A 148 -17.09 -3.93 19.27
CA GLY A 148 -16.70 -3.35 20.56
C GLY A 148 -15.21 -2.99 20.69
N LYS A 149 -14.34 -3.46 19.78
CA LYS A 149 -12.90 -3.16 19.79
C LYS A 149 -12.60 -1.74 19.32
N THR A 150 -11.45 -1.21 19.72
CA THR A 150 -11.01 0.15 19.33
C THR A 150 -9.97 0.08 18.22
N LEU A 151 -10.30 0.69 17.07
CA LEU A 151 -9.38 0.90 15.95
C LEU A 151 -8.81 2.31 15.99
N GLY A 152 -7.48 2.42 16.05
CA GLY A 152 -6.75 3.67 15.80
C GLY A 152 -6.36 3.78 14.34
N ILE A 153 -6.64 4.92 13.71
CA ILE A 153 -6.29 5.21 12.33
C ILE A 153 -5.29 6.37 12.30
N ILE A 154 -4.08 6.11 11.82
CA ILE A 154 -3.07 7.15 11.61
C ILE A 154 -3.20 7.70 10.19
N GLY A 155 -3.73 8.92 10.08
CA GLY A 155 -4.03 9.59 8.81
C GLY A 155 -5.52 9.63 8.51
N LYS A 156 -6.06 10.85 8.28
CA LYS A 156 -7.48 11.13 8.00
C LYS A 156 -7.70 11.54 6.54
N GLY A 157 -7.01 10.85 5.60
CA GLY A 157 -7.23 10.97 4.15
C GLY A 157 -8.41 10.10 3.67
N SER A 158 -8.65 10.08 2.36
CA SER A 158 -9.74 9.30 1.72
C SER A 158 -9.75 7.83 2.15
N ILE A 159 -8.58 7.17 2.17
CA ILE A 159 -8.44 5.77 2.58
C ILE A 159 -8.78 5.61 4.07
N GLY A 160 -8.15 6.40 4.96
CA GLY A 160 -8.38 6.30 6.40
C GLY A 160 -9.85 6.56 6.79
N ILE A 161 -10.52 7.51 6.12
CA ILE A 161 -11.95 7.78 6.31
C ILE A 161 -12.78 6.56 5.88
N LYS A 162 -12.46 5.95 4.72
CA LYS A 162 -13.17 4.77 4.21
C LYS A 162 -13.00 3.57 5.13
N VAL A 163 -11.76 3.30 5.59
CA VAL A 163 -11.47 2.27 6.61
C VAL A 163 -12.28 2.51 7.88
N GLY A 164 -12.30 3.74 8.38
CA GLY A 164 -13.08 4.10 9.57
C GLY A 164 -14.59 3.87 9.38
N LYS A 165 -15.13 4.17 8.18
CA LYS A 165 -16.55 3.89 7.86
C LYS A 165 -16.85 2.39 7.90
N LEU A 166 -16.03 1.57 7.26
CA LEU A 166 -16.19 0.12 7.26
C LEU A 166 -16.03 -0.46 8.67
N ALA A 167 -15.00 -0.06 9.41
CA ALA A 167 -14.77 -0.52 10.78
C ALA A 167 -15.96 -0.21 11.72
N LYS A 168 -16.59 0.96 11.58
CA LYS A 168 -17.81 1.30 12.33
C LYS A 168 -18.97 0.38 11.99
N ALA A 169 -19.13 -0.04 10.73
CA ALA A 169 -20.15 -1.01 10.33
C ALA A 169 -19.94 -2.39 10.96
N PHE A 170 -18.68 -2.74 11.31
CA PHE A 170 -18.35 -3.92 12.12
C PHE A 170 -18.46 -3.70 13.64
N GLY A 171 -19.07 -2.59 14.08
CA GLY A 171 -19.27 -2.28 15.50
C GLY A 171 -18.01 -1.79 16.24
N MET A 172 -16.95 -1.38 15.54
CA MET A 172 -15.72 -0.89 16.16
C MET A 172 -15.84 0.58 16.61
N LYS A 173 -15.13 0.90 17.70
CA LYS A 173 -14.86 2.29 18.11
C LYS A 173 -13.66 2.82 17.31
N VAL A 174 -13.84 3.92 16.55
CA VAL A 174 -12.79 4.47 15.67
C VAL A 174 -12.22 5.75 16.23
N LYS A 175 -10.89 5.81 16.37
CA LYS A 175 -10.11 6.99 16.76
C LYS A 175 -9.14 7.37 15.65
N PHE A 176 -9.10 8.65 15.27
CA PHE A 176 -8.12 9.17 14.30
C PHE A 176 -6.97 9.88 14.99
N PHE A 177 -5.76 9.72 14.44
CA PHE A 177 -4.58 10.43 14.86
C PHE A 177 -3.90 11.13 13.68
N SER A 178 -3.52 12.40 13.88
CA SER A 178 -2.80 13.20 12.88
C SER A 178 -1.34 13.38 13.31
N VAL A 179 -0.43 12.80 12.54
CA VAL A 179 1.02 12.88 12.81
C VAL A 179 1.58 14.30 12.62
N ARG A 180 0.85 15.18 11.90
CA ARG A 180 1.28 16.58 11.67
C ARG A 180 1.37 17.40 12.97
N LYS A 181 0.64 17.02 13.99
CA LYS A 181 0.52 17.81 15.22
C LYS A 181 1.35 17.31 16.39
N TYR A 182 1.58 15.99 16.55
CA TYR A 182 2.14 15.48 17.80
C TYR A 182 2.92 14.18 17.64
N ARG A 183 4.20 14.22 18.07
CA ARG A 183 4.95 13.05 18.53
C ARG A 183 5.18 13.26 20.03
N GLY A 184 4.58 12.65 20.90
CA GLY A 184 4.85 12.87 22.31
C GLY A 184 3.92 12.02 23.18
N ILE A 185 3.58 12.55 24.32
CA ILE A 185 2.70 11.91 25.30
C ILE A 185 1.35 11.51 24.68
N GLU A 186 0.79 12.35 23.80
CA GLU A 186 -0.49 12.06 23.14
C GLU A 186 -0.43 10.85 22.21
N PHE A 187 0.66 10.69 21.43
CA PHE A 187 0.86 9.51 20.61
C PHE A 187 0.99 8.24 21.46
N LYS A 188 1.74 8.31 22.56
CA LYS A 188 1.88 7.20 23.52
C LYS A 188 0.53 6.80 24.11
N LYS A 189 -0.27 7.76 24.57
CA LYS A 189 -1.63 7.53 25.08
C LYS A 189 -2.56 6.96 23.99
N PHE A 190 -2.42 7.44 22.76
CA PHE A 190 -3.19 6.92 21.63
C PHE A 190 -2.88 5.44 21.40
N VAL A 191 -1.61 5.08 21.16
CA VAL A 191 -1.25 3.69 20.81
C VAL A 191 -1.53 2.69 21.94
N SER A 192 -1.41 3.10 23.21
CA SER A 192 -1.68 2.22 24.36
C SER A 192 -3.17 1.91 24.59
N SER A 193 -4.06 2.71 23.98
CA SER A 193 -5.52 2.56 24.15
C SER A 193 -6.19 1.65 23.11
N LEU A 194 -5.44 1.17 22.10
CA LEU A 194 -5.98 0.53 20.92
C LEU A 194 -5.96 -1.00 21.01
N ASP A 195 -6.90 -1.64 20.31
CA ASP A 195 -6.90 -3.08 20.01
C ASP A 195 -6.41 -3.35 18.59
N TYR A 196 -6.62 -2.39 17.68
CA TYR A 196 -6.15 -2.38 16.30
C TYR A 196 -5.55 -1.03 15.95
N ILE A 197 -4.52 -1.03 15.11
CA ILE A 197 -3.96 0.18 14.53
C ILE A 197 -3.81 0.00 13.02
N SER A 198 -4.26 0.99 12.25
CA SER A 198 -4.13 1.00 10.79
C SER A 198 -3.50 2.30 10.31
N ILE A 199 -2.51 2.17 9.41
CA ILE A 199 -1.66 3.27 8.98
C ILE A 199 -2.05 3.73 7.58
N HIS A 200 -2.36 5.04 7.43
CA HIS A 200 -2.81 5.69 6.20
C HIS A 200 -2.20 7.09 6.03
N CYS A 201 -1.00 7.30 6.54
CA CYS A 201 -0.24 8.54 6.35
C CYS A 201 0.87 8.35 5.30
N PRO A 202 1.35 9.41 4.63
CA PRO A 202 2.51 9.33 3.75
C PRO A 202 3.79 9.07 4.53
N LEU A 203 4.79 8.45 3.88
CA LEU A 203 6.15 8.38 4.39
C LEU A 203 6.85 9.74 4.15
N ASN A 204 7.39 10.30 5.20
CA ASN A 204 8.22 11.51 5.19
C ASN A 204 9.08 11.54 6.47
N ARG A 205 9.90 12.58 6.64
CA ARG A 205 10.81 12.72 7.81
C ARG A 205 10.08 12.62 9.16
N ASN A 206 8.78 12.96 9.22
CA ASN A 206 7.99 12.89 10.46
C ASN A 206 7.34 11.52 10.68
N THR A 207 7.24 10.68 9.66
CA THR A 207 6.55 9.39 9.72
C THR A 207 7.49 8.21 9.51
N GLU A 208 8.72 8.45 9.10
CA GLU A 208 9.76 7.43 9.05
C GLU A 208 10.04 6.90 10.46
N ASN A 209 10.03 5.56 10.59
CA ASN A 209 10.17 4.87 11.87
C ASN A 209 9.23 5.44 12.97
N LEU A 210 8.01 5.81 12.58
CA LEU A 210 6.98 6.29 13.51
C LEU A 210 6.64 5.24 14.57
N ILE A 211 6.65 3.97 14.18
CA ILE A 211 6.42 2.83 15.06
C ILE A 211 7.68 1.97 15.09
N THR A 212 8.37 2.02 16.23
CA THR A 212 9.54 1.23 16.56
C THR A 212 9.23 0.27 17.71
N ILE A 213 10.23 -0.46 18.17
CA ILE A 213 10.07 -1.33 19.36
C ILE A 213 9.61 -0.56 20.61
N LYS A 214 9.90 0.75 20.68
CA LYS A 214 9.48 1.61 21.82
C LYS A 214 7.96 1.75 21.83
N GLU A 215 7.36 2.10 20.69
CA GLU A 215 5.92 2.26 20.54
C GLU A 215 5.21 0.90 20.64
N LEU A 216 5.76 -0.15 20.02
CA LEU A 216 5.22 -1.51 20.09
C LEU A 216 5.10 -2.03 21.54
N LYS A 217 6.08 -1.72 22.41
CA LYS A 217 6.02 -2.07 23.83
C LYS A 217 4.97 -1.31 24.64
N LEU A 218 4.48 -0.19 24.15
CA LEU A 218 3.40 0.59 24.80
C LEU A 218 2.01 0.10 24.38
N MET A 219 1.92 -0.67 23.31
CA MET A 219 0.67 -1.20 22.79
C MET A 219 0.17 -2.37 23.66
N LYS A 220 -1.12 -2.66 23.57
CA LYS A 220 -1.69 -3.85 24.23
C LYS A 220 -1.13 -5.13 23.63
N HIS A 221 -0.97 -6.17 24.42
CA HIS A 221 -0.49 -7.49 23.95
C HIS A 221 -1.41 -8.12 22.89
N ASN A 222 -2.71 -7.82 22.93
CA ASN A 222 -3.70 -8.28 21.96
C ASN A 222 -3.79 -7.37 20.71
N LEU A 223 -2.96 -6.34 20.57
CA LEU A 223 -3.02 -5.41 19.44
C LEU A 223 -2.66 -6.11 18.13
N ILE A 224 -3.42 -5.77 17.08
CA ILE A 224 -3.15 -6.12 15.69
C ILE A 224 -2.79 -4.85 14.92
N LEU A 225 -1.62 -4.85 14.24
CA LEU A 225 -1.10 -3.74 13.45
C LEU A 225 -1.29 -3.99 11.96
N ILE A 226 -1.85 -3.00 11.25
CA ILE A 226 -2.02 -3.04 9.78
C ILE A 226 -1.27 -1.89 9.14
N ASN A 227 -0.42 -2.20 8.15
CA ASN A 227 0.26 -1.19 7.33
C ASN A 227 0.10 -1.51 5.84
N THR A 228 -0.78 -0.76 5.19
CA THR A 228 -0.99 -0.75 3.74
C THR A 228 -0.60 0.62 3.13
N ALA A 229 0.13 1.46 3.89
CA ALA A 229 0.49 2.80 3.45
C ALA A 229 1.85 2.85 2.76
N ARG A 230 2.94 2.73 3.52
CA ARG A 230 4.32 2.72 3.00
C ARG A 230 5.23 1.90 3.92
N GLY A 231 6.21 1.21 3.35
CA GLY A 231 7.34 0.68 4.10
C GLY A 231 8.12 1.80 4.80
N GLY A 232 8.85 1.47 5.87
CA GLY A 232 9.61 2.44 6.65
C GLY A 232 8.80 3.28 7.65
N ILE A 233 7.47 3.29 7.60
CA ILE A 233 6.66 3.92 8.67
C ILE A 233 6.70 3.08 9.94
N VAL A 234 6.62 1.78 9.80
CA VAL A 234 6.89 0.80 10.87
C VAL A 234 8.29 0.26 10.65
N ASN A 235 9.11 0.27 11.69
CA ASN A 235 10.43 -0.36 11.63
C ASN A 235 10.26 -1.88 11.48
N GLU A 236 10.70 -2.42 10.35
CA GLU A 236 10.43 -3.80 9.92
C GLU A 236 11.17 -4.84 10.77
N VAL A 237 12.39 -4.51 11.21
CA VAL A 237 13.19 -5.35 12.11
C VAL A 237 12.55 -5.39 13.50
N ASP A 238 12.11 -4.25 14.00
CA ASP A 238 11.47 -4.13 15.31
C ASP A 238 10.11 -4.82 15.35
N LEU A 239 9.30 -4.69 14.28
CA LEU A 239 8.05 -5.43 14.14
C LEU A 239 8.29 -6.95 14.15
N THR A 240 9.31 -7.40 13.42
CA THR A 240 9.69 -8.81 13.40
C THR A 240 10.06 -9.32 14.79
N LYS A 241 10.87 -8.54 15.55
CA LYS A 241 11.21 -8.85 16.95
C LYS A 241 9.97 -8.88 17.84
N ALA A 242 9.07 -7.90 17.69
CA ALA A 242 7.86 -7.79 18.49
C ALA A 242 6.94 -9.01 18.29
N LEU A 243 6.74 -9.46 17.04
CA LEU A 243 5.95 -10.64 16.72
C LEU A 243 6.60 -11.95 17.20
N LYS A 244 7.94 -12.06 17.12
CA LYS A 244 8.66 -13.22 17.66
C LYS A 244 8.52 -13.32 19.18
N ARG A 245 8.56 -12.18 19.87
CA ARG A 245 8.48 -12.07 21.34
C ARG A 245 7.06 -11.93 21.86
N LYS A 246 6.03 -11.98 20.99
CA LYS A 246 4.62 -11.82 21.34
C LYS A 246 4.32 -10.50 22.09
N ILE A 247 5.03 -9.42 21.75
CA ILE A 247 4.78 -8.08 22.31
C ILE A 247 3.42 -7.56 21.85
N ILE A 248 3.07 -7.83 20.59
CA ILE A 248 1.73 -7.62 20.03
C ILE A 248 1.19 -8.93 19.45
N ALA A 249 -0.14 -9.02 19.30
CA ALA A 249 -0.80 -10.24 18.85
C ALA A 249 -0.53 -10.58 17.38
N GLY A 250 -0.52 -9.60 16.50
CA GLY A 250 -0.36 -9.85 15.07
C GLY A 250 -0.09 -8.62 14.23
N ALA A 251 0.28 -8.86 12.96
CA ALA A 251 0.41 -7.80 11.98
C ALA A 251 0.02 -8.24 10.57
N GLY A 252 -0.64 -7.32 9.83
CA GLY A 252 -0.92 -7.41 8.41
C GLY A 252 -0.20 -6.30 7.65
N ILE A 253 0.68 -6.68 6.73
CA ILE A 253 1.57 -5.76 6.03
C ILE A 253 1.39 -5.96 4.52
N ASP A 254 1.26 -4.86 3.78
CA ASP A 254 1.20 -4.88 2.32
C ASP A 254 2.42 -4.22 1.66
N VAL A 255 3.23 -3.51 2.45
CA VAL A 255 4.31 -2.64 1.95
C VAL A 255 5.63 -2.87 2.68
N THR A 256 6.76 -2.66 1.97
CA THR A 256 8.11 -2.76 2.54
C THR A 256 9.01 -1.61 2.10
N THR A 257 10.08 -1.38 2.84
CA THR A 257 11.04 -0.29 2.58
C THR A 257 11.68 -0.42 1.19
N THR A 258 11.94 -1.66 0.76
CA THR A 258 12.44 -1.98 -0.57
C THR A 258 11.44 -2.89 -1.27
N GLU A 259 10.98 -2.51 -2.45
CA GLU A 259 10.00 -3.27 -3.25
C GLU A 259 10.53 -3.49 -4.67
N PRO A 260 10.71 -4.76 -5.09
CA PRO A 260 10.52 -6.00 -4.31
C PRO A 260 11.55 -6.14 -3.18
N PRO A 261 11.19 -6.84 -2.09
CA PRO A 261 12.06 -7.00 -0.92
C PRO A 261 13.27 -7.87 -1.23
N ASN A 262 14.41 -7.57 -0.57
CA ASN A 262 15.60 -8.39 -0.68
C ASN A 262 15.38 -9.80 -0.09
N PRO A 263 16.05 -10.86 -0.59
CA PRO A 263 15.91 -12.22 -0.06
C PRO A 263 16.23 -12.36 1.44
N SER A 264 17.04 -11.46 2.00
CA SER A 264 17.39 -11.40 3.44
C SER A 264 16.42 -10.58 4.28
N HIS A 265 15.28 -10.12 3.72
CA HIS A 265 14.35 -9.26 4.43
C HIS A 265 13.80 -9.92 5.70
N ALA A 266 13.71 -9.13 6.80
CA ALA A 266 13.37 -9.64 8.13
C ALA A 266 12.03 -10.41 8.19
N TYR A 267 11.04 -10.03 7.38
CA TYR A 267 9.72 -10.66 7.35
C TYR A 267 9.73 -12.11 6.89
N TYR A 268 10.71 -12.54 6.06
CA TYR A 268 10.84 -13.96 5.69
C TYR A 268 11.01 -14.87 6.92
N SER A 269 11.68 -14.38 7.97
CA SER A 269 11.90 -15.15 9.21
C SER A 269 10.65 -15.40 10.05
N ILE A 270 9.53 -14.73 9.71
CA ILE A 270 8.23 -14.86 10.41
C ILE A 270 7.08 -15.21 9.47
N LEU A 271 7.35 -15.44 8.19
CA LEU A 271 6.32 -15.69 7.19
C LEU A 271 5.42 -16.90 7.53
N ASN A 272 5.99 -17.90 8.19
CA ASN A 272 5.27 -19.10 8.63
C ASN A 272 4.44 -18.91 9.92
N LYS A 273 4.45 -17.74 10.55
CA LYS A 273 3.62 -17.48 11.73
C LYS A 273 2.17 -17.23 11.32
N SER A 274 1.21 -17.76 12.09
CA SER A 274 -0.23 -17.55 11.83
C SER A 274 -0.69 -16.11 12.12
N ASN A 275 0.05 -15.41 12.98
CA ASN A 275 -0.23 -14.04 13.36
C ASN A 275 0.49 -12.98 12.50
N PHE A 276 1.03 -13.38 11.34
CA PHE A 276 1.65 -12.48 10.39
C PHE A 276 1.14 -12.75 8.97
N ILE A 277 0.63 -11.69 8.33
CA ILE A 277 0.20 -11.72 6.92
C ILE A 277 1.00 -10.65 6.18
N TRP A 278 1.58 -11.06 5.05
CA TRP A 278 2.33 -10.18 4.18
C TRP A 278 1.84 -10.36 2.74
N THR A 279 1.37 -9.27 2.14
CA THR A 279 0.91 -9.20 0.75
C THR A 279 1.87 -8.34 -0.09
N PRO A 280 2.02 -8.61 -1.40
CA PRO A 280 3.07 -7.99 -2.21
C PRO A 280 2.62 -6.66 -2.83
N HIS A 281 2.24 -5.67 -2.01
CA HIS A 281 1.78 -4.33 -2.39
C HIS A 281 0.57 -4.36 -3.35
N THR A 282 -0.41 -5.19 -3.01
CA THR A 282 -1.61 -5.45 -3.83
C THR A 282 -2.90 -4.91 -3.23
N ALA A 283 -2.85 -4.22 -2.09
CA ALA A 283 -4.04 -3.66 -1.45
C ALA A 283 -4.87 -2.75 -2.37
N TRP A 284 -4.25 -2.12 -3.36
CA TRP A 284 -4.88 -1.24 -4.34
C TRP A 284 -5.37 -1.94 -5.61
N ALA A 285 -5.07 -3.21 -5.83
CA ALA A 285 -5.06 -3.86 -7.14
C ALA A 285 -6.32 -4.69 -7.42
N SER A 286 -7.51 -4.28 -6.94
CA SER A 286 -8.77 -4.91 -7.40
C SER A 286 -9.02 -4.60 -8.88
N GLN A 287 -9.77 -5.46 -9.57
CA GLN A 287 -10.07 -5.29 -11.00
C GLN A 287 -10.78 -3.95 -11.27
N GLU A 288 -11.73 -3.58 -10.41
CA GLU A 288 -12.47 -2.32 -10.48
C GLU A 288 -11.55 -1.12 -10.30
N THR A 289 -10.62 -1.22 -9.34
CA THR A 289 -9.65 -0.15 -9.08
C THR A 289 -8.66 0.01 -10.23
N LEU A 290 -8.17 -1.10 -10.79
CA LEU A 290 -7.27 -1.09 -11.94
C LEU A 290 -7.95 -0.48 -13.16
N GLN A 291 -9.20 -0.86 -13.47
CA GLN A 291 -9.96 -0.28 -14.56
C GLN A 291 -10.26 1.20 -14.31
N GLY A 292 -10.66 1.57 -13.10
CA GLY A 292 -10.90 2.96 -12.71
C GLY A 292 -9.63 3.83 -12.81
N ALA A 293 -8.45 3.27 -12.48
CA ALA A 293 -7.17 3.93 -12.65
C ALA A 293 -6.87 4.23 -14.12
N ILE A 294 -7.10 3.28 -15.01
CA ILE A 294 -6.90 3.48 -16.45
C ILE A 294 -7.92 4.48 -17.03
N ASN A 295 -9.18 4.42 -16.62
CA ASN A 295 -10.19 5.40 -17.06
C ASN A 295 -9.75 6.83 -16.66
N GLN A 296 -9.35 7.05 -15.39
CA GLN A 296 -8.86 8.35 -14.93
C GLN A 296 -7.56 8.77 -15.65
N LEU A 297 -6.66 7.82 -15.96
CA LEU A 297 -5.46 8.09 -16.75
C LEU A 297 -5.83 8.65 -18.12
N ILE A 298 -6.77 8.02 -18.83
CA ILE A 298 -7.20 8.45 -20.16
C ILE A 298 -7.90 9.81 -20.10
N GLU A 299 -8.74 10.06 -19.08
CA GLU A 299 -9.34 11.38 -18.83
C GLU A 299 -8.27 12.45 -18.58
N ASN A 300 -7.23 12.15 -17.83
CA ASN A 300 -6.13 13.08 -17.55
C ASN A 300 -5.27 13.38 -18.79
N ILE A 301 -5.22 12.47 -19.77
CA ILE A 301 -4.44 12.63 -21.01
C ILE A 301 -5.24 13.39 -22.08
N ASN A 302 -6.57 13.25 -22.12
CA ASN A 302 -7.47 13.97 -23.04
C ASN A 302 -7.58 15.45 -22.68
#